data_2feb2f7d8cad6b3527292677c1fd4e2c
#
_entry.id   2feb2f7d8cad6b3527292677c1fd4e2c
#
_cell.length_a   1.000
_cell.length_b   1.000
_cell.length_c   1.000
_cell.angle_alpha   90.00
_cell.angle_beta   90.00
_cell.angle_gamma   90.00
#
_symmetry.space_group_name_H-M   'P 1'
#
loop_
_entity.id
_entity.type
_entity.pdbx_description
1 polymer ?
#
loop_
_entity_poly.entity_id
_entity_poly.type
_entity_poly.pdbx_seq_one_letter_code
_entity_poly.pdbx_strand_id
1 'polypeptide(L)'
;MAKGGIEVEKIYERKEEEKGKSRSRAYRQKRSLGQVMSRLLLAALLVMLLAVNVGADAYRPILFVHGNGDSAALWYTTIWRFESNGYDSSLLSAIDFKHPTARSDDTKPQENRSNTIDQAKELTAKVAEIQSRTGQKQLALVGSSRGGYAIRNYIKNFGGAANVSQAILCGTPNHGTQATPGNLNNEFNGMGPFLSGLNAGDEVYSGVQFMTTRSDSNDKYAQPDGRFLGMPGSPTNITYAGPELRGAKNVVLPGLDHREVAFHPQAFKAIYAFITGREPETLDVIPQPQPVLNGMVSGWANGAPTNLPLAGVKVEIYEVDPASGQRLGEAVHQRTTSENGVWGPFTAKPKAYYEFVLSAIGYPITHIYRTPFPRSSAYIHLRLRPLSDRDKGSGSLVTLTRPRGYLGHGRDTFLIDGKVPPGVNEGVPGTAEGRVRFEPGSLRSVRIVLNKESMTVLTYPLDAGHIVIAEFHY
;
A
#
# COMPACT_ATOMS: atom_id res chain seq x y z
N MET A 1 18.91 8.50 -106.30
CA MET A 1 19.33 8.65 -104.88
C MET A 1 18.15 9.07 -104.02
N ALA A 2 17.13 8.24 -103.80
CA ALA A 2 15.94 8.61 -102.98
C ALA A 2 15.36 7.46 -102.19
N LYS A 3 16.08 6.39 -101.90
CA LYS A 3 15.58 5.26 -101.04
C LYS A 3 16.24 5.17 -99.65
N GLY A 4 17.34 5.91 -99.38
CA GLY A 4 18.03 5.81 -98.05
C GLY A 4 17.50 6.74 -96.94
N GLY A 5 16.76 7.80 -97.26
CA GLY A 5 16.27 8.78 -96.25
C GLY A 5 15.04 8.30 -95.46
N ILE A 6 14.17 7.52 -96.05
CA ILE A 6 12.89 7.10 -95.43
C ILE A 6 13.10 6.00 -94.36
N GLU A 7 14.19 5.21 -94.51
CA GLU A 7 14.46 4.12 -93.56
C GLU A 7 15.13 4.60 -92.28
N VAL A 8 15.93 5.64 -92.33
CA VAL A 8 16.58 6.28 -91.19
C VAL A 8 15.58 7.04 -90.31
N GLU A 9 14.61 7.73 -90.95
CA GLU A 9 13.52 8.44 -90.25
C GLU A 9 12.60 7.54 -89.49
N LYS A 10 12.23 6.39 -90.04
CA LYS A 10 11.42 5.36 -89.39
C LYS A 10 12.15 4.69 -88.21
N ILE A 11 13.46 4.58 -88.23
CA ILE A 11 14.26 4.04 -87.16
C ILE A 11 14.35 5.08 -86.01
N TYR A 12 14.42 6.36 -86.34
CA TYR A 12 14.43 7.41 -85.31
C TYR A 12 13.07 7.54 -84.61
N GLU A 13 11.96 7.49 -85.34
CA GLU A 13 10.61 7.52 -84.78
C GLU A 13 10.31 6.29 -83.87
N ARG A 14 10.75 5.10 -84.29
CA ARG A 14 10.63 3.92 -83.39
C ARG A 14 11.43 4.04 -82.11
N LYS A 15 12.65 4.59 -82.15
CA LYS A 15 13.47 4.80 -80.96
C LYS A 15 12.88 5.84 -79.98
N GLU A 16 12.25 6.88 -80.49
CA GLU A 16 11.59 7.88 -79.67
C GLU A 16 10.26 7.35 -79.06
N GLU A 17 9.53 6.54 -79.86
CA GLU A 17 8.31 5.88 -79.33
C GLU A 17 8.65 4.86 -78.25
N GLU A 18 9.74 4.07 -78.39
CA GLU A 18 10.23 3.15 -77.37
C GLU A 18 10.70 3.88 -76.11
N LYS A 19 11.42 5.00 -76.23
CA LYS A 19 11.81 5.86 -75.11
C LYS A 19 10.57 6.44 -74.38
N GLY A 20 9.57 6.89 -75.12
CA GLY A 20 8.29 7.37 -74.58
C GLY A 20 7.55 6.31 -73.78
N LYS A 21 7.48 5.08 -74.32
CA LYS A 21 6.84 3.92 -73.66
C LYS A 21 7.63 3.50 -72.37
N SER A 22 8.96 3.52 -72.44
CA SER A 22 9.83 3.25 -71.27
C SER A 22 9.65 4.28 -70.15
N ARG A 23 9.66 5.61 -70.48
CA ARG A 23 9.41 6.67 -69.52
C ARG A 23 8.03 6.62 -68.88
N SER A 24 7.00 6.32 -69.65
CA SER A 24 5.64 6.19 -69.14
C SER A 24 5.49 4.97 -68.22
N ARG A 25 6.16 3.86 -68.49
CA ARG A 25 6.21 2.66 -67.64
C ARG A 25 6.93 2.94 -66.34
N ALA A 26 8.09 3.60 -66.35
CA ALA A 26 8.84 3.99 -65.16
C ALA A 26 8.04 4.99 -64.29
N TYR A 27 7.33 5.93 -64.88
CA TYR A 27 6.47 6.88 -64.18
C TYR A 27 5.27 6.17 -63.49
N ARG A 28 4.59 5.24 -64.17
CA ARG A 28 3.50 4.43 -63.63
C ARG A 28 4.01 3.55 -62.46
N GLN A 29 5.19 2.96 -62.57
CA GLN A 29 5.80 2.11 -61.55
C GLN A 29 6.17 2.92 -60.30
N LYS A 30 6.75 4.13 -60.45
CA LYS A 30 7.02 5.05 -59.34
C LYS A 30 5.72 5.50 -58.62
N ARG A 31 4.67 5.77 -59.40
CA ARG A 31 3.37 6.18 -58.84
C ARG A 31 2.68 5.05 -58.05
N SER A 32 2.76 3.82 -58.55
CA SER A 32 2.23 2.65 -57.83
C SER A 32 3.04 2.32 -56.56
N LEU A 33 4.38 2.42 -56.60
CA LEU A 33 5.20 2.26 -55.40
C LEU A 33 4.90 3.34 -54.34
N GLY A 34 4.73 4.60 -54.75
CA GLY A 34 4.33 5.67 -53.83
C GLY A 34 2.97 5.44 -53.16
N GLN A 35 2.01 4.94 -53.92
CA GLN A 35 0.69 4.60 -53.35
C GLN A 35 0.74 3.39 -52.42
N VAL A 36 1.56 2.37 -52.68
CA VAL A 36 1.75 1.22 -51.80
C VAL A 36 2.46 1.65 -50.52
N MET A 37 3.53 2.44 -50.61
CA MET A 37 4.24 2.98 -49.44
C MET A 37 3.33 3.88 -48.58
N SER A 38 2.52 4.75 -49.20
CA SER A 38 1.56 5.59 -48.50
C SER A 38 0.49 4.75 -47.75
N ARG A 39 0.00 3.67 -48.36
CA ARG A 39 -0.95 2.74 -47.68
C ARG A 39 -0.32 1.96 -46.55
N LEU A 40 0.94 1.54 -46.71
CA LEU A 40 1.69 0.86 -45.64
C LEU A 40 1.99 1.80 -44.47
N LEU A 41 2.35 3.06 -44.72
CA LEU A 41 2.54 4.09 -43.69
C LEU A 41 1.24 4.42 -42.97
N LEU A 42 0.11 4.52 -43.69
CA LEU A 42 -1.21 4.74 -43.10
C LEU A 42 -1.65 3.54 -42.24
N ALA A 43 -1.40 2.31 -42.69
CA ALA A 43 -1.69 1.10 -41.95
C ALA A 43 -0.79 0.99 -40.69
N ALA A 44 0.50 1.33 -40.78
CA ALA A 44 1.42 1.36 -39.63
C ALA A 44 1.00 2.43 -38.60
N LEU A 45 0.56 3.61 -39.09
CA LEU A 45 0.03 4.67 -38.21
C LEU A 45 -1.26 4.26 -37.54
N LEU A 46 -2.15 3.57 -38.25
CA LEU A 46 -3.41 3.04 -37.71
C LEU A 46 -3.17 1.94 -36.66
N VAL A 47 -2.20 1.06 -36.88
CA VAL A 47 -1.78 0.03 -35.94
C VAL A 47 -1.13 0.67 -34.70
N MET A 48 -0.30 1.72 -34.85
CA MET A 48 0.22 2.48 -33.70
C MET A 48 -0.88 3.20 -32.92
N LEU A 49 -1.87 3.80 -33.61
CA LEU A 49 -3.02 4.43 -32.95
C LEU A 49 -3.91 3.43 -32.23
N LEU A 50 -4.07 2.23 -32.76
CA LEU A 50 -4.81 1.14 -32.11
C LEU A 50 -4.02 0.56 -30.91
N ALA A 51 -2.69 0.45 -31.01
CA ALA A 51 -1.83 0.00 -29.91
C ALA A 51 -1.82 1.02 -28.73
N VAL A 52 -1.90 2.31 -29.01
CA VAL A 52 -1.97 3.35 -27.96
C VAL A 52 -3.33 3.35 -27.23
N ASN A 53 -4.42 2.98 -27.91
CA ASN A 53 -5.74 2.91 -27.29
C ASN A 53 -5.99 1.63 -26.46
N VAL A 54 -5.26 0.53 -26.72
CA VAL A 54 -5.37 -0.70 -25.90
C VAL A 54 -4.64 -0.57 -24.57
N GLY A 55 -3.69 0.37 -24.44
CA GLY A 55 -2.95 0.62 -23.18
C GLY A 55 -3.64 1.58 -22.19
N ALA A 56 -4.52 2.48 -22.67
CA ALA A 56 -5.13 3.51 -21.81
C ALA A 56 -6.31 2.99 -20.97
N ASP A 57 -6.96 1.89 -21.36
CA ASP A 57 -8.03 1.26 -20.59
C ASP A 57 -7.55 0.20 -19.58
N ALA A 58 -6.25 -0.10 -19.55
CA ALA A 58 -5.71 -1.23 -18.79
C ALA A 58 -5.60 -0.96 -17.27
N TYR A 59 -5.48 0.30 -16.84
CA TYR A 59 -5.22 0.62 -15.44
C TYR A 59 -6.21 1.66 -14.91
N ARG A 60 -7.06 1.23 -13.95
CA ARG A 60 -7.96 2.13 -13.22
C ARG A 60 -7.25 2.67 -11.99
N PRO A 61 -7.60 3.88 -11.50
CA PRO A 61 -7.11 4.35 -10.23
C PRO A 61 -7.44 3.37 -9.10
N ILE A 62 -6.50 3.17 -8.19
CA ILE A 62 -6.68 2.35 -7.00
C ILE A 62 -6.54 3.25 -5.78
N LEU A 63 -7.51 3.17 -4.87
CA LEU A 63 -7.43 3.77 -3.56
C LEU A 63 -7.30 2.69 -2.49
N PHE A 64 -6.19 2.73 -1.76
CA PHE A 64 -5.92 1.85 -0.63
C PHE A 64 -6.42 2.48 0.67
N VAL A 65 -7.16 1.70 1.46
CA VAL A 65 -7.85 2.14 2.67
C VAL A 65 -7.35 1.33 3.86
N HIS A 66 -6.71 1.99 4.82
CA HIS A 66 -6.13 1.32 5.99
C HIS A 66 -7.16 0.92 7.05
N GLY A 67 -6.74 0.07 7.99
CA GLY A 67 -7.55 -0.43 9.09
C GLY A 67 -7.55 0.44 10.35
N ASN A 68 -8.05 -0.13 11.45
CA ASN A 68 -8.20 0.53 12.74
C ASN A 68 -6.83 0.89 13.36
N GLY A 69 -6.61 2.16 13.68
CA GLY A 69 -5.36 2.65 14.28
C GLY A 69 -4.18 2.78 13.31
N ASP A 70 -4.35 2.44 12.05
CA ASP A 70 -3.31 2.40 11.02
C ASP A 70 -3.18 3.73 10.24
N SER A 71 -2.42 3.71 9.15
CA SER A 71 -2.21 4.84 8.23
C SER A 71 -1.98 4.34 6.80
N ALA A 72 -1.95 5.27 5.85
CA ALA A 72 -1.59 5.01 4.45
C ALA A 72 -0.23 4.32 4.29
N ALA A 73 0.68 4.52 5.24
CA ALA A 73 2.02 3.91 5.23
C ALA A 73 2.03 2.38 5.13
N LEU A 74 0.99 1.70 5.56
CA LEU A 74 0.94 0.24 5.43
C LEU A 74 0.93 -0.23 3.97
N TRP A 75 0.47 0.61 3.05
CA TRP A 75 0.27 0.24 1.67
C TRP A 75 1.48 0.45 0.76
N TYR A 76 2.57 1.12 1.21
CA TYR A 76 3.67 1.44 0.30
C TYR A 76 4.33 0.20 -0.32
N THR A 77 4.44 -0.94 0.37
CA THR A 77 5.00 -2.17 -0.21
C THR A 77 4.08 -2.79 -1.27
N THR A 78 2.76 -2.68 -1.09
CA THR A 78 1.77 -3.08 -2.09
C THR A 78 1.83 -2.16 -3.30
N ILE A 79 1.92 -0.84 -3.09
CA ILE A 79 2.11 0.16 -4.14
C ILE A 79 3.38 -0.16 -4.94
N TRP A 80 4.52 -0.41 -4.29
CA TRP A 80 5.76 -0.80 -4.95
C TRP A 80 5.61 -2.04 -5.83
N ARG A 81 4.80 -3.03 -5.42
CA ARG A 81 4.53 -4.22 -6.24
C ARG A 81 3.66 -3.89 -7.45
N PHE A 82 2.65 -3.03 -7.30
CA PHE A 82 1.88 -2.54 -8.45
C PHE A 82 2.76 -1.80 -9.45
N GLU A 83 3.61 -0.90 -9.01
CA GLU A 83 4.58 -0.19 -9.85
C GLU A 83 5.59 -1.15 -10.50
N SER A 84 6.03 -2.19 -9.79
CA SER A 84 6.94 -3.22 -10.32
C SER A 84 6.30 -4.07 -11.42
N ASN A 85 4.97 -4.05 -11.51
CA ASN A 85 4.16 -4.69 -12.55
C ASN A 85 3.60 -3.69 -13.58
N GLY A 86 4.24 -2.51 -13.71
CA GLY A 86 3.93 -1.53 -14.75
C GLY A 86 2.74 -0.63 -14.45
N TYR A 87 2.22 -0.61 -13.23
CA TYR A 87 1.16 0.32 -12.83
C TYR A 87 1.74 1.73 -12.68
N ASP A 88 1.07 2.73 -13.27
CA ASP A 88 1.46 4.12 -13.12
C ASP A 88 1.24 4.59 -11.68
N SER A 89 2.29 5.15 -11.06
CA SER A 89 2.23 5.66 -9.69
C SER A 89 1.16 6.74 -9.48
N SER A 90 0.85 7.53 -10.53
CA SER A 90 -0.18 8.57 -10.48
C SER A 90 -1.59 8.01 -10.30
N LEU A 91 -1.81 6.73 -10.61
CA LEU A 91 -3.08 6.02 -10.43
C LEU A 91 -3.19 5.33 -9.06
N LEU A 92 -2.10 5.30 -8.27
CA LEU A 92 -2.06 4.65 -6.96
C LEU A 92 -2.17 5.69 -5.85
N SER A 93 -3.14 5.53 -4.98
CA SER A 93 -3.37 6.43 -3.84
C SER A 93 -3.69 5.65 -2.59
N ALA A 94 -3.30 6.18 -1.44
CA ALA A 94 -3.75 5.68 -0.15
C ALA A 94 -4.34 6.83 0.67
N ILE A 95 -5.31 6.53 1.53
CA ILE A 95 -5.95 7.51 2.40
C ILE A 95 -5.36 7.42 3.81
N ASP A 96 -5.21 8.57 4.46
CA ASP A 96 -5.03 8.68 5.90
C ASP A 96 -6.33 9.23 6.51
N PHE A 97 -7.10 8.38 7.20
CA PHE A 97 -8.20 8.86 8.03
C PHE A 97 -7.61 9.66 9.21
N LYS A 98 -8.11 10.89 9.43
CA LYS A 98 -7.58 11.80 10.46
C LYS A 98 -7.51 11.15 11.83
N HIS A 99 -8.56 10.44 12.21
CA HIS A 99 -8.69 9.72 13.47
C HIS A 99 -8.89 8.23 13.16
N PRO A 100 -7.80 7.45 13.03
CA PRO A 100 -7.87 6.09 12.53
C PRO A 100 -8.51 5.10 13.50
N THR A 101 -8.58 5.43 14.80
CA THR A 101 -9.11 4.52 15.82
C THR A 101 -10.63 4.67 15.94
N ALA A 102 -11.32 3.53 16.00
CA ALA A 102 -12.76 3.46 16.17
C ALA A 102 -13.21 3.97 17.54
N ARG A 103 -14.42 4.52 17.60
CA ARG A 103 -15.12 4.78 18.87
C ARG A 103 -15.50 3.45 19.53
N SER A 104 -15.59 3.46 20.85
CA SER A 104 -16.12 2.30 21.60
C SER A 104 -17.64 2.15 21.43
N ASP A 105 -18.34 3.27 21.22
CA ASP A 105 -19.75 3.38 20.88
C ASP A 105 -19.86 4.34 19.67
N ASP A 106 -20.27 3.82 18.52
CA ASP A 106 -20.31 4.56 17.25
C ASP A 106 -21.24 5.77 17.28
N THR A 107 -22.23 5.74 18.17
CA THR A 107 -23.25 6.79 18.35
C THR A 107 -22.81 7.94 19.24
N LYS A 108 -21.74 7.75 20.04
CA LYS A 108 -21.27 8.75 21.02
C LYS A 108 -19.98 9.42 20.54
N PRO A 109 -19.88 10.75 20.61
CA PRO A 109 -18.63 11.43 20.38
C PRO A 109 -17.53 10.91 21.32
N GLN A 110 -16.36 10.61 20.76
CA GLN A 110 -15.18 10.23 21.51
C GLN A 110 -13.98 10.93 20.88
N GLU A 111 -13.25 11.64 21.70
CA GLU A 111 -12.14 12.48 21.24
C GLU A 111 -11.04 11.63 20.55
N ASN A 112 -10.48 12.16 19.47
CA ASN A 112 -9.49 11.51 18.60
C ASN A 112 -9.86 10.11 18.07
N ARG A 113 -11.16 9.85 17.96
CA ARG A 113 -11.72 8.64 17.37
C ARG A 113 -12.78 8.97 16.34
N SER A 114 -12.89 8.11 15.34
CA SER A 114 -13.90 8.25 14.28
C SER A 114 -14.98 7.20 14.40
N ASN A 115 -16.18 7.56 13.97
CA ASN A 115 -17.25 6.60 13.73
C ASN A 115 -17.31 6.19 12.24
N THR A 116 -18.24 5.32 11.92
CA THR A 116 -18.44 4.80 10.56
C THR A 116 -18.87 5.87 9.56
N ILE A 117 -19.57 6.92 10.02
CA ILE A 117 -19.99 8.07 9.18
C ILE A 117 -18.79 8.98 8.89
N ASP A 118 -17.95 9.25 9.88
CA ASP A 118 -16.75 10.09 9.72
C ASP A 118 -15.84 9.49 8.63
N GLN A 119 -15.58 8.18 8.68
CA GLN A 119 -14.77 7.50 7.68
C GLN A 119 -15.38 7.51 6.27
N ALA A 120 -16.70 7.28 6.18
CA ALA A 120 -17.37 7.31 4.88
C ALA A 120 -17.32 8.69 4.24
N LYS A 121 -17.43 9.77 5.02
CA LYS A 121 -17.28 11.17 4.53
C LYS A 121 -15.86 11.45 4.03
N GLU A 122 -14.84 11.08 4.81
CA GLU A 122 -13.45 11.24 4.39
C GLU A 122 -13.13 10.44 3.12
N LEU A 123 -13.62 9.20 3.03
CA LEU A 123 -13.49 8.37 1.84
C LEU A 123 -14.19 8.99 0.62
N THR A 124 -15.39 9.52 0.78
CA THR A 124 -16.12 10.23 -0.28
C THR A 124 -15.31 11.40 -0.84
N ALA A 125 -14.73 12.21 0.04
CA ALA A 125 -13.90 13.34 -0.37
C ALA A 125 -12.63 12.88 -1.10
N LYS A 126 -11.98 11.81 -0.63
CA LYS A 126 -10.77 11.28 -1.27
C LYS A 126 -11.04 10.66 -2.63
N VAL A 127 -12.18 9.98 -2.81
CA VAL A 127 -12.59 9.44 -4.12
C VAL A 127 -12.81 10.59 -5.10
N ALA A 128 -13.53 11.66 -4.70
CA ALA A 128 -13.75 12.82 -5.55
C ALA A 128 -12.44 13.53 -5.96
N GLU A 129 -11.48 13.64 -5.04
CA GLU A 129 -10.14 14.17 -5.33
C GLU A 129 -9.43 13.35 -6.42
N ILE A 130 -9.45 12.00 -6.30
CA ILE A 130 -8.80 11.11 -7.27
C ILE A 130 -9.48 11.19 -8.64
N GLN A 131 -10.81 11.20 -8.68
CA GLN A 131 -11.57 11.37 -9.92
C GLN A 131 -11.22 12.69 -10.62
N SER A 132 -11.16 13.79 -9.87
CA SER A 132 -10.78 15.11 -10.41
C SER A 132 -9.35 15.11 -10.95
N ARG A 133 -8.41 14.48 -10.26
CA ARG A 133 -6.99 14.42 -10.65
C ARG A 133 -6.74 13.51 -11.84
N THR A 134 -7.45 12.38 -11.93
CA THR A 134 -7.19 11.36 -12.96
C THR A 134 -8.13 11.45 -14.16
N GLY A 135 -9.25 12.17 -14.05
CA GLY A 135 -10.32 12.19 -15.05
C GLY A 135 -11.14 10.89 -15.14
N GLN A 136 -10.82 9.89 -14.32
CA GLN A 136 -11.47 8.58 -14.33
C GLN A 136 -12.74 8.60 -13.46
N LYS A 137 -13.83 8.05 -13.99
CA LYS A 137 -15.13 8.03 -13.28
C LYS A 137 -15.20 6.98 -12.17
N GLN A 138 -14.52 5.84 -12.36
CA GLN A 138 -14.57 4.72 -11.44
C GLN A 138 -13.18 4.30 -10.98
N LEU A 139 -13.10 3.85 -9.72
CA LEU A 139 -11.89 3.38 -9.07
C LEU A 139 -12.05 1.94 -8.59
N ALA A 140 -10.92 1.25 -8.34
CA ALA A 140 -10.88 0.10 -7.46
C ALA A 140 -10.56 0.58 -6.03
N LEU A 141 -11.27 0.02 -5.04
CA LEU A 141 -11.02 0.27 -3.62
C LEU A 141 -10.48 -1.00 -2.96
N VAL A 142 -9.35 -0.89 -2.24
CA VAL A 142 -8.73 -2.01 -1.53
C VAL A 142 -8.63 -1.63 -0.06
N GLY A 143 -9.38 -2.32 0.79
CA GLY A 143 -9.44 -2.02 2.22
C GLY A 143 -8.88 -3.15 3.08
N SER A 144 -8.08 -2.78 4.11
CA SER A 144 -7.64 -3.70 5.15
C SER A 144 -8.53 -3.54 6.38
N SER A 145 -9.01 -4.67 6.94
CA SER A 145 -9.73 -4.67 8.22
C SER A 145 -10.90 -3.66 8.25
N ARG A 146 -10.91 -2.72 9.20
CA ARG A 146 -11.89 -1.62 9.31
C ARG A 146 -12.03 -0.80 8.01
N GLY A 147 -10.96 -0.69 7.20
CA GLY A 147 -11.02 -0.01 5.91
C GLY A 147 -12.04 -0.61 4.95
N GLY A 148 -12.30 -1.92 5.06
CA GLY A 148 -13.37 -2.58 4.31
C GLY A 148 -14.78 -2.15 4.77
N TYR A 149 -14.95 -1.82 6.04
CA TYR A 149 -16.21 -1.21 6.52
C TYR A 149 -16.46 0.14 5.88
N ALA A 150 -15.44 1.00 5.85
CA ALA A 150 -15.54 2.30 5.19
C ALA A 150 -15.91 2.17 3.71
N ILE A 151 -15.31 1.20 3.01
CA ILE A 151 -15.63 0.90 1.60
C ILE A 151 -17.08 0.43 1.44
N ARG A 152 -17.52 -0.55 2.21
CA ARG A 152 -18.89 -1.06 2.12
C ARG A 152 -19.93 0.01 2.47
N ASN A 153 -19.66 0.79 3.53
CA ASN A 153 -20.54 1.89 3.94
C ASN A 153 -20.62 2.99 2.88
N TYR A 154 -19.47 3.35 2.28
CA TYR A 154 -19.42 4.29 1.17
C TYR A 154 -20.26 3.82 -0.03
N ILE A 155 -20.09 2.57 -0.44
CA ILE A 155 -20.82 2.00 -1.58
C ILE A 155 -22.32 1.95 -1.30
N LYS A 156 -22.73 1.45 -0.13
CA LYS A 156 -24.15 1.19 0.18
C LYS A 156 -24.90 2.45 0.58
N ASN A 157 -24.28 3.33 1.37
CA ASN A 157 -25.00 4.40 2.08
C ASN A 157 -24.57 5.83 1.69
N PHE A 158 -23.45 6.00 0.97
CA PHE A 158 -22.89 7.32 0.63
C PHE A 158 -22.75 7.54 -0.90
N GLY A 159 -23.52 6.82 -1.70
CA GLY A 159 -23.55 6.99 -3.16
C GLY A 159 -22.31 6.46 -3.90
N GLY A 160 -21.49 5.66 -3.25
CA GLY A 160 -20.23 5.16 -3.82
C GLY A 160 -20.39 4.16 -4.97
N ALA A 161 -21.55 3.53 -5.12
CA ALA A 161 -21.76 2.49 -6.14
C ALA A 161 -21.50 2.97 -7.57
N ALA A 162 -21.79 4.22 -7.89
CA ALA A 162 -21.53 4.77 -9.22
C ALA A 162 -20.02 5.03 -9.47
N ASN A 163 -19.24 5.15 -8.41
CA ASN A 163 -17.83 5.55 -8.43
C ASN A 163 -16.85 4.37 -8.28
N VAL A 164 -17.36 3.19 -7.92
CA VAL A 164 -16.54 2.02 -7.61
C VAL A 164 -16.84 0.90 -8.59
N SER A 165 -15.83 0.40 -9.28
CA SER A 165 -15.96 -0.78 -10.14
C SER A 165 -15.64 -2.08 -9.40
N GLN A 166 -14.70 -2.02 -8.47
CA GLN A 166 -14.20 -3.19 -7.75
C GLN A 166 -13.91 -2.81 -6.28
N ALA A 167 -14.34 -3.65 -5.36
CA ALA A 167 -14.12 -3.51 -3.93
C ALA A 167 -13.45 -4.77 -3.38
N ILE A 168 -12.25 -4.61 -2.84
CA ILE A 168 -11.45 -5.69 -2.27
C ILE A 168 -11.34 -5.48 -0.76
N LEU A 169 -11.77 -6.46 0.03
CA LEU A 169 -11.88 -6.38 1.47
C LEU A 169 -10.94 -7.41 2.10
N CYS A 170 -9.81 -6.95 2.62
CA CYS A 170 -8.74 -7.80 3.12
C CYS A 170 -8.85 -7.93 4.65
N GLY A 171 -9.13 -9.14 5.16
CA GLY A 171 -9.28 -9.39 6.59
C GLY A 171 -10.38 -8.54 7.24
N THR A 172 -11.31 -8.00 6.45
CA THR A 172 -12.42 -7.22 6.98
C THR A 172 -13.36 -8.12 7.74
N PRO A 173 -13.65 -7.87 9.03
CA PRO A 173 -14.53 -8.73 9.82
C PRO A 173 -15.99 -8.47 9.43
N ASN A 174 -16.38 -8.87 8.22
CA ASN A 174 -17.66 -8.53 7.60
C ASN A 174 -18.89 -8.96 8.41
N HIS A 175 -18.76 -9.97 9.29
CA HIS A 175 -19.79 -10.41 10.22
C HIS A 175 -19.46 -10.04 11.67
N GLY A 176 -18.45 -9.16 11.89
CA GLY A 176 -17.98 -8.70 13.18
C GLY A 176 -16.77 -9.45 13.71
N THR A 177 -16.18 -8.94 14.79
CA THR A 177 -15.18 -9.66 15.60
C THR A 177 -15.85 -10.47 16.71
N GLN A 178 -17.09 -10.13 17.02
CA GLN A 178 -18.02 -10.82 17.88
C GLN A 178 -19.45 -10.57 17.40
N ALA A 179 -20.39 -11.46 17.71
CA ALA A 179 -21.82 -11.31 17.49
C ALA A 179 -22.54 -11.65 18.80
N THR A 180 -22.61 -10.68 19.71
CA THR A 180 -23.15 -10.84 21.08
C THR A 180 -24.13 -9.72 21.41
N PRO A 181 -25.09 -9.93 22.34
CA PRO A 181 -26.08 -8.92 22.70
C PRO A 181 -25.50 -7.70 23.43
N GLY A 182 -24.26 -7.79 23.94
CA GLY A 182 -23.60 -6.66 24.61
C GLY A 182 -22.95 -5.69 23.60
N ASN A 183 -22.90 -4.39 23.96
CA ASN A 183 -22.22 -3.33 23.19
C ASN A 183 -22.62 -3.28 21.69
N LEU A 184 -23.92 -3.29 21.43
CA LEU A 184 -24.46 -3.31 20.07
C LEU A 184 -24.06 -2.08 19.22
N ASN A 185 -23.73 -0.95 19.85
CA ASN A 185 -23.29 0.26 19.15
C ASN A 185 -21.80 0.21 18.78
N ASN A 186 -21.06 -0.86 19.12
CA ASN A 186 -19.70 -1.03 18.64
C ASN A 186 -19.73 -1.49 17.18
N GLU A 187 -19.03 -0.78 16.30
CA GLU A 187 -19.03 -1.08 14.85
C GLU A 187 -18.51 -2.48 14.49
N PHE A 188 -17.77 -3.13 15.42
CA PHE A 188 -17.24 -4.49 15.24
C PHE A 188 -18.18 -5.60 15.76
N ASN A 189 -19.34 -5.25 16.29
CA ASN A 189 -20.32 -6.23 16.76
C ASN A 189 -21.25 -6.65 15.61
N GLY A 190 -21.20 -7.93 15.21
CA GLY A 190 -22.03 -8.49 14.13
C GLY A 190 -23.55 -8.39 14.36
N MET A 191 -23.99 -8.33 15.62
CA MET A 191 -25.41 -8.09 15.98
C MET A 191 -25.78 -6.60 16.00
N GLY A 192 -24.78 -5.71 15.93
CA GLY A 192 -25.00 -4.27 15.99
C GLY A 192 -25.68 -3.72 14.73
N PRO A 193 -26.37 -2.54 14.85
CA PRO A 193 -27.14 -1.96 13.74
C PRO A 193 -26.30 -1.64 12.52
N PHE A 194 -25.01 -1.32 12.70
CA PHE A 194 -24.12 -1.02 11.59
C PHE A 194 -23.88 -2.24 10.71
N LEU A 195 -23.37 -3.34 11.26
CA LEU A 195 -23.07 -4.55 10.46
C LEU A 195 -24.32 -5.28 9.99
N SER A 196 -25.35 -5.38 10.83
CA SER A 196 -26.63 -5.95 10.40
C SER A 196 -27.26 -5.13 9.28
N GLY A 197 -27.12 -3.79 9.30
CA GLY A 197 -27.54 -2.90 8.21
C GLY A 197 -26.72 -3.11 6.93
N LEU A 198 -25.37 -3.26 7.02
CA LEU A 198 -24.54 -3.57 5.86
C LEU A 198 -24.83 -4.94 5.26
N ASN A 199 -25.20 -5.92 6.09
CA ASN A 199 -25.46 -7.30 5.69
C ASN A 199 -26.94 -7.56 5.34
N ALA A 200 -27.84 -6.57 5.53
CA ALA A 200 -29.25 -6.73 5.22
C ALA A 200 -29.46 -6.83 3.70
N GLY A 201 -30.21 -7.87 3.29
CA GLY A 201 -30.42 -8.22 1.87
C GLY A 201 -29.17 -8.84 1.24
N ASP A 202 -28.70 -8.24 0.13
CA ASP A 202 -27.47 -8.65 -0.52
C ASP A 202 -26.26 -8.05 0.23
N GLU A 203 -25.28 -8.89 0.54
CA GLU A 203 -24.05 -8.45 1.22
C GLU A 203 -23.07 -7.71 0.29
N VAL A 204 -23.26 -7.88 -1.02
CA VAL A 204 -22.56 -7.16 -2.10
C VAL A 204 -23.53 -6.22 -2.80
N TYR A 205 -23.02 -5.19 -3.46
CA TYR A 205 -23.83 -4.22 -4.18
C TYR A 205 -23.80 -4.48 -5.68
N SER A 206 -24.98 -4.54 -6.31
CA SER A 206 -25.11 -4.76 -7.77
C SER A 206 -24.34 -3.68 -8.56
N GLY A 207 -23.61 -4.10 -9.59
CA GLY A 207 -22.77 -3.23 -10.41
C GLY A 207 -21.35 -3.01 -9.87
N VAL A 208 -21.03 -3.49 -8.67
CA VAL A 208 -19.67 -3.49 -8.10
C VAL A 208 -19.19 -4.92 -7.94
N GLN A 209 -17.99 -5.22 -8.43
CA GLN A 209 -17.38 -6.53 -8.21
C GLN A 209 -16.73 -6.59 -6.84
N PHE A 210 -17.04 -7.59 -6.03
CA PHE A 210 -16.47 -7.76 -4.70
C PHE A 210 -15.52 -8.95 -4.61
N MET A 211 -14.40 -8.76 -3.91
CA MET A 211 -13.51 -9.83 -3.47
C MET A 211 -13.23 -9.67 -1.98
N THR A 212 -13.13 -10.78 -1.26
CA THR A 212 -12.57 -10.82 0.10
C THR A 212 -11.30 -11.65 0.10
N THR A 213 -10.33 -11.28 0.94
CA THR A 213 -9.21 -12.13 1.31
C THR A 213 -9.25 -12.38 2.81
N ARG A 214 -9.04 -13.62 3.22
CA ARG A 214 -9.02 -14.02 4.64
C ARG A 214 -7.98 -15.08 4.94
N SER A 215 -7.62 -15.20 6.19
CA SER A 215 -6.87 -16.33 6.71
C SER A 215 -7.74 -17.61 6.75
N ASP A 216 -7.09 -18.74 6.89
CA ASP A 216 -7.71 -20.00 7.27
C ASP A 216 -8.14 -20.00 8.75
N SER A 217 -7.16 -19.84 9.68
CA SER A 217 -7.38 -19.86 11.13
C SER A 217 -6.50 -18.88 11.91
N ASN A 218 -5.59 -18.15 11.24
CA ASN A 218 -4.59 -17.28 11.89
C ASN A 218 -5.03 -15.82 12.03
N ASP A 219 -6.27 -15.47 11.65
CA ASP A 219 -6.80 -14.12 11.90
C ASP A 219 -7.30 -14.02 13.34
N LYS A 220 -6.65 -13.18 14.16
CA LYS A 220 -7.02 -12.98 15.57
C LYS A 220 -8.42 -12.39 15.78
N TYR A 221 -8.99 -11.76 14.76
CA TYR A 221 -10.32 -11.15 14.82
C TYR A 221 -11.42 -12.03 14.22
N ALA A 222 -11.07 -13.22 13.72
CA ALA A 222 -11.99 -14.23 13.23
C ALA A 222 -11.83 -15.54 14.03
N GLN A 223 -11.78 -15.45 15.36
CA GLN A 223 -11.62 -16.58 16.26
C GLN A 223 -12.95 -16.89 16.96
N PRO A 224 -13.33 -18.17 17.12
CA PRO A 224 -14.56 -18.56 17.79
C PRO A 224 -14.54 -18.30 19.30
N ASP A 225 -13.36 -18.16 19.91
CA ASP A 225 -13.18 -17.83 21.32
C ASP A 225 -12.88 -16.32 21.50
N GLY A 226 -13.12 -15.79 22.71
CA GLY A 226 -12.94 -14.37 23.03
C GLY A 226 -11.52 -13.97 23.43
N ARG A 227 -10.51 -14.83 23.27
CA ARG A 227 -9.15 -14.60 23.79
C ARG A 227 -8.57 -13.25 23.34
N PHE A 228 -8.63 -12.94 22.05
CA PHE A 228 -8.08 -11.70 21.49
C PHE A 228 -8.96 -10.48 21.73
N LEU A 229 -10.16 -10.67 22.26
CA LEU A 229 -11.07 -9.60 22.69
C LEU A 229 -10.98 -9.35 24.20
N GLY A 230 -10.06 -10.01 24.89
CA GLY A 230 -9.91 -9.93 26.35
C GLY A 230 -10.95 -10.75 27.14
N MET A 231 -11.65 -11.67 26.49
CA MET A 231 -12.70 -12.53 27.07
C MET A 231 -12.39 -14.00 26.76
N PRO A 232 -11.25 -14.56 27.24
CA PRO A 232 -10.85 -15.93 26.89
C PRO A 232 -11.91 -16.94 27.36
N GLY A 233 -12.24 -17.90 26.50
CA GLY A 233 -13.27 -18.93 26.76
C GLY A 233 -14.70 -18.45 26.54
N SER A 234 -14.95 -17.17 26.18
CA SER A 234 -16.28 -16.67 25.84
C SER A 234 -16.51 -16.80 24.34
N PRO A 235 -17.60 -17.48 23.90
CA PRO A 235 -17.90 -17.59 22.47
C PRO A 235 -18.10 -16.23 21.82
N THR A 236 -17.44 -16.00 20.70
CA THR A 236 -17.61 -14.78 19.90
C THR A 236 -18.80 -14.87 18.95
N ASN A 237 -19.28 -16.07 18.66
CA ASN A 237 -20.25 -16.40 17.60
C ASN A 237 -19.76 -16.03 16.19
N ILE A 238 -18.45 -15.86 16.02
CA ILE A 238 -17.77 -15.65 14.74
C ILE A 238 -16.95 -16.89 14.41
N THR A 239 -16.89 -17.24 13.13
CA THR A 239 -16.04 -18.32 12.63
C THR A 239 -14.87 -17.77 11.84
N TYR A 240 -13.93 -18.64 11.46
CA TYR A 240 -12.81 -18.29 10.55
C TYR A 240 -13.30 -17.74 9.19
N ALA A 241 -14.52 -18.06 8.78
CA ALA A 241 -15.16 -17.54 7.58
C ALA A 241 -15.88 -16.19 7.79
N GLY A 242 -15.87 -15.62 9.00
CA GLY A 242 -16.50 -14.33 9.28
C GLY A 242 -16.14 -13.18 8.36
N PRO A 243 -14.93 -13.14 7.77
CA PRO A 243 -14.59 -12.14 6.75
C PRO A 243 -15.16 -12.36 5.35
N GLU A 244 -15.76 -13.50 5.03
CA GLU A 244 -16.37 -13.76 3.72
C GLU A 244 -17.65 -12.94 3.53
N LEU A 245 -18.04 -12.72 2.27
CA LEU A 245 -19.33 -12.13 1.88
C LEU A 245 -20.04 -13.03 0.89
N ARG A 246 -21.34 -13.18 1.05
CA ARG A 246 -22.19 -13.84 0.03
C ARG A 246 -22.24 -13.00 -1.23
N GLY A 247 -21.98 -13.63 -2.37
CA GLY A 247 -21.93 -12.96 -3.67
C GLY A 247 -20.57 -12.36 -4.03
N ALA A 248 -19.57 -12.39 -3.14
CA ALA A 248 -18.22 -11.99 -3.46
C ALA A 248 -17.35 -13.17 -3.91
N LYS A 249 -16.22 -12.86 -4.56
CA LYS A 249 -15.12 -13.81 -4.74
C LYS A 249 -14.36 -13.93 -3.42
N ASN A 250 -14.61 -14.99 -2.65
CA ASN A 250 -13.95 -15.23 -1.38
C ASN A 250 -12.65 -16.02 -1.58
N VAL A 251 -11.52 -15.47 -1.14
CA VAL A 251 -10.18 -16.05 -1.29
C VAL A 251 -9.59 -16.34 0.09
N VAL A 252 -9.28 -17.62 0.33
CA VAL A 252 -8.56 -18.06 1.53
C VAL A 252 -7.08 -18.04 1.27
N LEU A 253 -6.30 -17.43 2.15
CA LEU A 253 -4.84 -17.35 2.13
C LEU A 253 -4.30 -18.11 3.36
N PRO A 254 -4.00 -19.41 3.21
CA PRO A 254 -3.65 -20.26 4.34
C PRO A 254 -2.35 -19.80 5.04
N GLY A 255 -2.33 -19.90 6.36
CA GLY A 255 -1.18 -19.58 7.19
C GLY A 255 -0.93 -18.09 7.41
N LEU A 256 -1.59 -17.20 6.65
CA LEU A 256 -1.42 -15.75 6.79
C LEU A 256 -2.25 -15.22 7.97
N ASP A 257 -1.74 -14.20 8.64
CA ASP A 257 -2.44 -13.53 9.72
C ASP A 257 -3.38 -12.40 9.22
N HIS A 258 -4.06 -11.73 10.15
CA HIS A 258 -5.01 -10.65 9.90
C HIS A 258 -4.45 -9.51 9.02
N ARG A 259 -3.17 -9.15 9.17
CA ARG A 259 -2.53 -8.10 8.38
C ARG A 259 -1.98 -8.65 7.07
N GLU A 260 -1.38 -9.82 7.09
CA GLU A 260 -0.78 -10.45 5.93
C GLU A 260 -1.79 -10.72 4.81
N VAL A 261 -3.06 -10.98 5.12
CA VAL A 261 -4.11 -11.15 4.10
C VAL A 261 -4.37 -9.88 3.28
N ALA A 262 -3.79 -8.73 3.67
CA ALA A 262 -3.79 -7.48 2.90
C ALA A 262 -2.42 -7.17 2.26
N PHE A 263 -1.32 -7.49 2.93
CA PHE A 263 0.01 -6.94 2.60
C PHE A 263 1.03 -7.97 2.10
N HIS A 264 0.78 -9.27 2.32
CA HIS A 264 1.68 -10.34 1.88
C HIS A 264 1.71 -10.45 0.33
N PRO A 265 2.84 -10.89 -0.29
CA PRO A 265 2.92 -11.10 -1.73
C PRO A 265 1.79 -11.98 -2.32
N GLN A 266 1.31 -13.00 -1.61
CA GLN A 266 0.18 -13.83 -2.05
C GLN A 266 -1.15 -13.04 -2.05
N ALA A 267 -1.36 -12.14 -1.07
CA ALA A 267 -2.50 -11.24 -1.08
C ALA A 267 -2.42 -10.27 -2.26
N PHE A 268 -1.24 -9.67 -2.50
CA PHE A 268 -1.00 -8.85 -3.68
C PHE A 268 -1.33 -9.60 -4.98
N LYS A 269 -0.89 -10.85 -5.13
CA LYS A 269 -1.21 -11.68 -6.31
C LYS A 269 -2.72 -11.74 -6.56
N ALA A 270 -3.49 -12.06 -5.54
CA ALA A 270 -4.95 -12.16 -5.65
C ALA A 270 -5.61 -10.81 -5.97
N ILE A 271 -5.16 -9.73 -5.30
CA ILE A 271 -5.66 -8.35 -5.50
C ILE A 271 -5.35 -7.88 -6.92
N TYR A 272 -4.11 -8.05 -7.38
CA TYR A 272 -3.68 -7.64 -8.72
C TYR A 272 -4.46 -8.37 -9.80
N ALA A 273 -4.57 -9.70 -9.70
CA ALA A 273 -5.32 -10.51 -10.65
C ALA A 273 -6.81 -10.15 -10.70
N PHE A 274 -7.41 -9.81 -9.54
CA PHE A 274 -8.80 -9.39 -9.51
C PHE A 274 -9.02 -8.00 -10.15
N ILE A 275 -8.11 -7.05 -9.93
CA ILE A 275 -8.23 -5.70 -10.48
C ILE A 275 -7.95 -5.68 -11.98
N THR A 276 -6.91 -6.40 -12.43
CA THR A 276 -6.40 -6.30 -13.81
C THR A 276 -6.90 -7.41 -14.73
N GLY A 277 -7.50 -8.47 -14.18
CA GLY A 277 -7.90 -9.66 -14.95
C GLY A 277 -6.73 -10.56 -15.38
N ARG A 278 -5.49 -10.28 -14.92
CA ARG A 278 -4.27 -11.03 -15.26
C ARG A 278 -3.38 -11.24 -14.04
N GLU A 279 -2.58 -12.28 -14.06
CA GLU A 279 -1.57 -12.51 -13.02
C GLU A 279 -0.47 -11.44 -13.06
N PRO A 280 0.13 -11.07 -11.92
CA PRO A 280 1.29 -10.18 -11.91
C PRO A 280 2.52 -10.89 -12.49
N GLU A 281 3.37 -10.15 -13.19
CA GLU A 281 4.63 -10.65 -13.74
C GLU A 281 5.63 -11.00 -12.64
N THR A 282 5.59 -10.26 -11.53
CA THR A 282 6.44 -10.51 -10.36
C THR A 282 5.72 -10.22 -9.05
N LEU A 283 6.06 -10.95 -8.00
CA LEU A 283 5.67 -10.66 -6.62
C LEU A 283 6.73 -9.84 -5.87
N ASP A 284 7.91 -9.72 -6.45
CA ASP A 284 9.02 -8.97 -5.89
C ASP A 284 8.91 -7.48 -6.21
N VAL A 285 9.55 -6.67 -5.39
CA VAL A 285 9.71 -5.23 -5.63
C VAL A 285 10.96 -5.01 -6.49
N ILE A 286 10.79 -4.47 -7.71
CA ILE A 286 11.89 -4.12 -8.59
C ILE A 286 12.53 -2.82 -8.10
N PRO A 287 13.82 -2.81 -7.71
CA PRO A 287 14.48 -1.64 -7.18
C PRO A 287 14.61 -0.50 -8.21
N GLN A 288 14.57 0.74 -7.70
CA GLN A 288 14.91 1.95 -8.45
C GLN A 288 16.35 2.39 -8.13
N PRO A 289 17.08 2.98 -9.10
CA PRO A 289 18.46 3.45 -8.86
C PRO A 289 18.59 4.55 -7.81
N GLN A 290 17.60 5.44 -7.72
CA GLN A 290 17.56 6.59 -6.81
C GLN A 290 16.17 6.75 -6.21
N PRO A 291 15.84 6.02 -5.14
CA PRO A 291 14.55 6.15 -4.47
C PRO A 291 14.38 7.54 -3.85
N VAL A 292 13.27 8.20 -4.11
CA VAL A 292 12.88 9.45 -3.44
C VAL A 292 11.83 9.13 -2.40
N LEU A 293 12.16 9.42 -1.14
CA LEU A 293 11.33 9.14 0.01
C LEU A 293 10.65 10.41 0.50
N ASN A 294 9.39 10.29 0.81
CA ASN A 294 8.61 11.36 1.42
C ASN A 294 7.54 10.76 2.35
N GLY A 295 7.02 11.57 3.22
CA GLY A 295 5.96 11.17 4.14
C GLY A 295 5.63 12.26 5.13
N MET A 296 4.72 11.93 6.03
CA MET A 296 4.23 12.82 7.06
C MET A 296 4.66 12.33 8.44
N VAL A 297 4.96 13.26 9.34
CA VAL A 297 5.06 12.96 10.77
C VAL A 297 3.70 13.15 11.40
N SER A 298 3.28 12.17 12.19
CA SER A 298 2.06 12.20 13.01
C SER A 298 2.38 11.77 14.45
N GLY A 299 1.40 11.84 15.33
CA GLY A 299 1.60 11.55 16.75
C GLY A 299 0.43 10.80 17.38
N TRP A 300 0.30 10.99 18.68
CA TRP A 300 -0.75 10.46 19.52
C TRP A 300 -1.48 11.60 20.24
N ALA A 301 -2.77 11.44 20.43
CA ALA A 301 -3.58 12.34 21.24
C ALA A 301 -4.62 11.54 22.02
N ASN A 302 -4.80 11.86 23.29
CA ASN A 302 -5.77 11.22 24.20
C ASN A 302 -5.73 9.68 24.16
N GLY A 303 -4.52 9.12 24.23
CA GLY A 303 -4.29 7.67 24.26
C GLY A 303 -4.54 6.92 22.95
N ALA A 304 -4.72 7.64 21.81
CA ALA A 304 -4.92 7.04 20.51
C ALA A 304 -3.96 7.62 19.45
N PRO A 305 -3.51 6.82 18.47
CA PRO A 305 -2.77 7.33 17.33
C PRO A 305 -3.64 8.27 16.49
N THR A 306 -3.02 9.30 15.93
CA THR A 306 -3.65 10.18 14.92
C THR A 306 -2.88 10.11 13.61
N ASN A 307 -3.54 10.43 12.50
CA ASN A 307 -2.92 10.71 11.21
C ASN A 307 -2.96 12.22 10.89
N LEU A 308 -3.22 13.04 11.91
CA LEU A 308 -3.07 14.48 11.77
C LEU A 308 -1.58 14.83 11.64
N PRO A 309 -1.22 15.75 10.75
CA PRO A 309 0.15 16.19 10.60
C PRO A 309 0.64 16.87 11.89
N LEU A 310 1.89 16.60 12.26
CA LEU A 310 2.54 17.20 13.41
C LEU A 310 3.60 18.20 12.94
N ALA A 311 3.36 19.48 13.24
CA ALA A 311 4.30 20.57 12.97
C ALA A 311 5.40 20.67 14.04
N GLY A 312 6.53 21.28 13.68
CA GLY A 312 7.63 21.57 14.61
C GLY A 312 8.49 20.36 14.98
N VAL A 313 8.30 19.23 14.32
CA VAL A 313 9.16 18.05 14.53
C VAL A 313 10.45 18.21 13.76
N LYS A 314 11.58 18.18 14.44
CA LYS A 314 12.89 18.06 13.81
C LYS A 314 13.11 16.63 13.39
N VAL A 315 13.27 16.40 12.08
CA VAL A 315 13.60 15.10 11.49
C VAL A 315 15.01 15.15 10.93
N GLU A 316 15.88 14.26 11.40
CA GLU A 316 17.24 14.08 10.91
C GLU A 316 17.40 12.65 10.41
N ILE A 317 18.05 12.47 9.26
CA ILE A 317 18.29 11.15 8.67
C ILE A 317 19.79 10.94 8.62
N TYR A 318 20.24 9.83 9.17
CA TYR A 318 21.63 9.39 9.16
C TYR A 318 21.75 8.09 8.38
N GLU A 319 22.79 7.98 7.55
CA GLU A 319 23.22 6.71 7.00
C GLU A 319 23.96 5.93 8.11
N VAL A 320 23.64 4.65 8.27
CA VAL A 320 24.21 3.83 9.34
C VAL A 320 24.89 2.58 8.79
N ASP A 321 25.93 2.16 9.51
CA ASP A 321 26.61 0.90 9.24
C ASP A 321 25.71 -0.29 9.63
N PRO A 322 25.42 -1.22 8.72
CA PRO A 322 24.47 -2.31 8.96
C PRO A 322 24.97 -3.34 9.99
N ALA A 323 26.27 -3.39 10.26
CA ALA A 323 26.87 -4.34 11.20
C ALA A 323 26.87 -3.82 12.64
N SER A 324 27.09 -2.50 12.81
CA SER A 324 27.22 -1.87 14.13
C SER A 324 26.03 -0.97 14.50
N GLY A 325 25.24 -0.50 13.54
CA GLY A 325 24.19 0.51 13.75
C GLY A 325 24.72 1.93 13.96
N GLN A 326 26.05 2.14 13.86
CA GLN A 326 26.67 3.44 14.04
C GLN A 326 26.45 4.33 12.84
N ARG A 327 26.33 5.63 13.08
CA ARG A 327 26.22 6.65 12.01
C ARG A 327 27.52 6.73 11.23
N LEU A 328 27.43 6.78 9.90
CA LEU A 328 28.57 6.88 8.99
C LEU A 328 29.05 8.32 8.77
N GLY A 329 28.45 9.29 9.43
CA GLY A 329 28.79 10.70 9.32
C GLY A 329 27.67 11.61 9.83
N GLU A 330 27.65 12.83 9.32
CA GLU A 330 26.64 13.83 9.62
C GLU A 330 25.28 13.45 9.00
N ALA A 331 24.21 14.15 9.43
CA ALA A 331 22.88 13.96 8.89
C ALA A 331 22.85 14.20 7.36
N VAL A 332 22.43 13.21 6.60
CA VAL A 332 22.28 13.29 5.14
C VAL A 332 21.01 14.04 4.71
N HIS A 333 20.08 14.21 5.63
CA HIS A 333 18.87 15.03 5.47
C HIS A 333 18.45 15.60 6.82
N GLN A 334 17.96 16.84 6.80
CA GLN A 334 17.47 17.51 7.99
C GLN A 334 16.30 18.42 7.62
N ARG A 335 15.19 18.32 8.35
CA ARG A 335 14.02 19.18 8.16
C ARG A 335 13.22 19.32 9.45
N THR A 336 12.71 20.52 9.69
CA THR A 336 11.65 20.75 10.68
C THR A 336 10.32 20.78 9.94
N THR A 337 9.36 19.97 10.38
CA THR A 337 8.04 19.87 9.73
C THR A 337 7.24 21.16 9.90
N SER A 338 6.53 21.56 8.84
CA SER A 338 5.52 22.61 8.88
C SER A 338 4.14 22.04 9.23
N GLU A 339 3.08 22.84 9.12
CA GLU A 339 1.70 22.45 9.45
C GLU A 339 1.20 21.20 8.70
N ASN A 340 1.75 20.91 7.52
CA ASN A 340 1.42 19.70 6.76
C ASN A 340 2.17 18.45 7.23
N GLY A 341 3.05 18.56 8.23
CA GLY A 341 3.83 17.47 8.80
C GLY A 341 4.84 16.81 7.86
N VAL A 342 5.05 17.33 6.65
CA VAL A 342 5.89 16.69 5.62
C VAL A 342 7.37 16.84 5.96
N TRP A 343 8.10 15.71 5.98
CA TRP A 343 9.52 15.66 6.33
C TRP A 343 10.47 15.53 5.11
N GLY A 344 10.00 15.05 3.97
CA GLY A 344 10.78 14.91 2.74
C GLY A 344 10.61 16.09 1.77
N PRO A 345 11.09 15.99 0.50
CA PRO A 345 11.66 14.78 -0.10
C PRO A 345 13.11 14.52 0.34
N PHE A 346 13.50 13.24 0.35
CA PHE A 346 14.85 12.78 0.58
C PHE A 346 15.23 11.73 -0.47
N THR A 347 16.35 11.89 -1.15
CA THR A 347 16.86 10.90 -2.12
C THR A 347 17.75 9.89 -1.38
N ALA A 348 17.27 8.66 -1.27
CA ALA A 348 17.99 7.60 -0.60
C ALA A 348 19.01 6.93 -1.54
N LYS A 349 20.12 6.42 -0.97
CA LYS A 349 21.07 5.59 -1.68
C LYS A 349 20.57 4.14 -1.71
N PRO A 350 20.71 3.43 -2.83
CA PRO A 350 20.43 2.00 -2.87
C PRO A 350 21.26 1.24 -1.84
N LYS A 351 20.64 0.26 -1.17
CA LYS A 351 21.27 -0.61 -0.17
C LYS A 351 21.75 0.09 1.12
N ALA A 352 21.55 1.40 1.30
CA ALA A 352 21.89 2.08 2.54
C ALA A 352 20.84 1.84 3.63
N TYR A 353 21.31 1.63 4.85
CA TYR A 353 20.47 1.57 6.05
C TYR A 353 20.41 2.96 6.66
N TYR A 354 19.28 3.29 7.25
CA TYR A 354 19.04 4.63 7.77
C TYR A 354 18.53 4.63 9.21
N GLU A 355 18.94 5.62 9.94
CA GLU A 355 18.35 6.04 11.22
C GLU A 355 17.61 7.36 11.00
N PHE A 356 16.32 7.38 11.25
CA PHE A 356 15.50 8.59 11.32
C PHE A 356 15.38 9.01 12.77
N VAL A 357 15.83 10.20 13.09
CA VAL A 357 15.74 10.76 14.44
C VAL A 357 14.69 11.85 14.45
N LEU A 358 13.69 11.66 15.31
CA LEU A 358 12.58 12.60 15.47
C LEU A 358 12.63 13.22 16.85
N SER A 359 12.64 14.56 16.88
CA SER A 359 12.58 15.34 18.13
C SER A 359 11.39 16.29 18.11
N ALA A 360 10.51 16.17 19.09
CA ALA A 360 9.33 17.02 19.24
C ALA A 360 8.99 17.22 20.71
N ILE A 361 8.40 18.37 21.04
CA ILE A 361 7.94 18.68 22.41
C ILE A 361 6.84 17.67 22.80
N GLY A 362 6.95 17.12 24.00
CA GLY A 362 5.96 16.17 24.56
C GLY A 362 6.14 14.72 24.14
N TYR A 363 7.16 14.41 23.32
CA TYR A 363 7.50 13.05 22.90
C TYR A 363 8.95 12.71 23.25
N PRO A 364 9.26 11.43 23.48
CA PRO A 364 10.66 10.99 23.54
C PRO A 364 11.34 11.19 22.18
N ILE A 365 12.64 11.45 22.19
CA ILE A 365 13.47 11.43 20.99
C ILE A 365 13.40 10.00 20.43
N THR A 366 12.87 9.88 19.23
CA THR A 366 12.56 8.59 18.61
C THR A 366 13.56 8.28 17.51
N HIS A 367 14.28 7.18 17.65
CA HIS A 367 15.23 6.66 16.68
C HIS A 367 14.56 5.52 15.91
N ILE A 368 14.26 5.73 14.63
CA ILE A 368 13.63 4.72 13.76
C ILE A 368 14.66 4.21 12.77
N TYR A 369 15.13 2.99 12.97
CA TYR A 369 16.05 2.31 12.06
C TYR A 369 15.28 1.59 10.97
N ARG A 370 15.77 1.71 9.73
CA ARG A 370 15.13 1.16 8.53
C ARG A 370 16.14 0.40 7.67
N THR A 371 15.71 -0.74 7.15
CA THR A 371 16.41 -1.45 6.07
C THR A 371 16.37 -0.64 4.77
N PRO A 372 17.20 -0.96 3.75
CA PRO A 372 17.25 -0.22 2.50
C PRO A 372 15.89 -0.08 1.81
N PHE A 373 15.61 1.11 1.29
CA PHE A 373 14.40 1.38 0.54
C PHE A 373 14.61 1.03 -0.94
N PRO A 374 13.86 0.06 -1.49
CA PRO A 374 14.06 -0.34 -2.88
C PRO A 374 13.45 0.63 -3.89
N ARG A 375 12.42 1.39 -3.52
CA ARG A 375 11.69 2.29 -4.43
C ARG A 375 11.26 3.57 -3.74
N SER A 376 10.92 4.57 -4.55
CA SER A 376 10.33 5.83 -4.10
C SER A 376 8.98 5.59 -3.40
N SER A 377 8.66 6.44 -2.43
CA SER A 377 7.35 6.45 -1.80
C SER A 377 7.05 7.80 -1.17
N ALA A 378 5.80 8.25 -1.30
CA ALA A 378 5.26 9.39 -0.57
C ALA A 378 4.62 8.99 0.77
N TYR A 379 4.64 7.71 1.12
CA TYR A 379 3.96 7.15 2.29
C TYR A 379 4.93 6.59 3.35
N ILE A 380 6.14 7.13 3.45
CA ILE A 380 7.07 6.79 4.54
C ILE A 380 6.71 7.67 5.74
N HIS A 381 5.55 7.36 6.33
CA HIS A 381 5.07 8.12 7.51
C HIS A 381 5.85 7.71 8.74
N LEU A 382 6.13 8.70 9.58
CA LEU A 382 6.84 8.57 10.84
C LEU A 382 5.86 8.94 11.95
N ARG A 383 5.65 8.04 12.91
CA ARG A 383 4.70 8.28 14.00
C ARG A 383 5.39 8.32 15.34
N LEU A 384 5.34 9.49 15.98
CA LEU A 384 5.76 9.65 17.36
C LEU A 384 4.72 9.03 18.30
N ARG A 385 5.19 8.42 19.39
CA ARG A 385 4.34 7.91 20.45
C ARG A 385 4.88 8.30 21.83
N PRO A 386 3.99 8.52 22.82
CA PRO A 386 4.42 8.78 24.18
C PRO A 386 5.08 7.55 24.78
N LEU A 387 5.92 7.76 25.78
CA LEU A 387 6.51 6.70 26.58
C LEU A 387 5.40 6.06 27.44
N SER A 388 5.33 4.72 27.43
CA SER A 388 4.44 3.98 28.31
C SER A 388 4.96 4.01 29.75
N ASP A 389 4.05 4.10 30.72
CA ASP A 389 4.41 4.00 32.16
C ASP A 389 5.13 2.68 32.48
N ARG A 390 4.83 1.61 31.75
CA ARG A 390 5.50 0.30 31.92
C ARG A 390 6.97 0.31 31.49
N ASP A 391 7.38 1.28 30.70
CA ASP A 391 8.75 1.39 30.17
C ASP A 391 9.62 2.32 31.01
N LYS A 392 9.03 3.12 31.91
CA LYS A 392 9.75 3.99 32.85
C LYS A 392 10.68 3.18 33.75
N GLY A 393 11.87 3.74 34.01
CA GLY A 393 12.88 3.10 34.85
C GLY A 393 13.77 2.08 34.15
N SER A 394 13.56 1.78 32.87
CA SER A 394 14.47 0.97 32.06
C SER A 394 15.67 1.78 31.63
N GLY A 395 16.85 1.15 31.46
CA GLY A 395 18.06 1.85 30.97
C GLY A 395 17.94 2.22 29.49
N SER A 396 17.43 1.32 28.65
CA SER A 396 17.16 1.54 27.23
C SER A 396 15.96 0.73 26.77
N LEU A 397 15.29 1.20 25.73
CA LEU A 397 14.12 0.53 25.14
C LEU A 397 14.33 0.32 23.64
N VAL A 398 14.29 -0.94 23.19
CA VAL A 398 14.35 -1.32 21.77
C VAL A 398 13.09 -2.06 21.39
N THR A 399 12.45 -1.62 20.32
CA THR A 399 11.23 -2.23 19.77
C THR A 399 11.49 -2.72 18.35
N LEU A 400 11.22 -4.00 18.09
CA LEU A 400 11.06 -4.56 16.76
C LEU A 400 9.62 -4.33 16.32
N THR A 401 9.41 -3.79 15.12
CA THR A 401 8.07 -3.52 14.57
C THR A 401 7.92 -4.16 13.19
N ARG A 402 6.86 -4.98 13.02
CA ARG A 402 6.40 -5.58 11.78
C ARG A 402 5.04 -4.99 11.39
N PRO A 403 4.98 -3.85 10.68
CA PRO A 403 3.70 -3.15 10.46
C PRO A 403 2.70 -3.95 9.61
N ARG A 404 3.18 -4.83 8.72
CA ARG A 404 2.37 -5.55 7.71
C ARG A 404 2.06 -7.00 8.04
N GLY A 405 2.36 -7.41 9.26
CA GLY A 405 2.09 -8.75 9.78
C GLY A 405 2.20 -8.78 11.28
N TYR A 406 1.80 -9.89 11.87
CA TYR A 406 2.01 -10.17 13.29
C TYR A 406 3.17 -11.14 13.47
N LEU A 407 3.79 -11.10 14.64
CA LEU A 407 4.86 -12.02 15.03
C LEU A 407 4.23 -13.34 15.45
N GLY A 408 4.56 -14.43 14.77
CA GLY A 408 4.02 -15.76 15.02
C GLY A 408 5.10 -16.76 15.41
N HIS A 409 5.01 -17.34 16.63
CA HIS A 409 5.88 -18.44 17.04
C HIS A 409 5.75 -19.64 16.11
N GLY A 410 6.88 -20.28 15.78
CA GLY A 410 6.93 -21.43 14.87
C GLY A 410 6.72 -21.09 13.37
N ARG A 411 6.21 -19.90 13.07
CA ARG A 411 6.01 -19.39 11.72
C ARG A 411 7.11 -18.41 11.30
N ASP A 412 7.44 -17.49 12.21
CA ASP A 412 8.37 -16.40 11.94
C ASP A 412 9.64 -16.54 12.79
N THR A 413 10.75 -16.05 12.27
CA THR A 413 11.97 -15.78 13.03
C THR A 413 11.97 -14.31 13.43
N PHE A 414 11.90 -14.00 14.72
CA PHE A 414 11.96 -12.64 15.25
C PHE A 414 12.81 -12.60 16.51
N LEU A 415 13.94 -11.91 16.44
CA LEU A 415 14.93 -11.88 17.51
C LEU A 415 15.40 -10.43 17.78
N ILE A 416 15.55 -10.11 19.05
CA ILE A 416 16.25 -8.92 19.54
C ILE A 416 17.41 -9.40 20.38
N ASP A 417 18.65 -9.06 19.99
CA ASP A 417 19.87 -9.50 20.68
C ASP A 417 19.97 -11.03 20.81
N GLY A 418 19.61 -11.75 19.76
CA GLY A 418 19.63 -13.22 19.69
C GLY A 418 18.51 -13.93 20.47
N LYS A 419 17.57 -13.20 21.07
CA LYS A 419 16.48 -13.74 21.88
C LYS A 419 15.11 -13.35 21.33
N VAL A 420 14.13 -14.23 21.47
CA VAL A 420 12.74 -13.90 21.21
C VAL A 420 12.28 -12.84 22.23
N PRO A 421 11.73 -11.69 21.79
CA PRO A 421 11.25 -10.67 22.73
C PRO A 421 10.05 -11.16 23.54
N PRO A 422 9.95 -10.78 24.82
CA PRO A 422 8.82 -11.17 25.67
C PRO A 422 7.50 -10.54 25.19
N GLY A 423 6.37 -11.16 25.56
CA GLY A 423 5.03 -10.65 25.29
C GLY A 423 4.48 -11.00 23.90
N VAL A 424 5.19 -11.79 23.12
CA VAL A 424 4.64 -12.41 21.91
C VAL A 424 4.03 -13.75 22.32
N ASN A 425 2.71 -13.89 22.16
CA ASN A 425 2.00 -15.10 22.57
C ASN A 425 2.18 -16.23 21.56
N GLU A 426 2.16 -17.47 22.04
CA GLU A 426 2.05 -18.66 21.22
C GLU A 426 0.65 -18.77 20.60
N GLY A 427 0.54 -19.56 19.52
CA GLY A 427 -0.70 -19.79 18.79
C GLY A 427 -0.99 -18.72 17.74
N VAL A 428 -2.23 -18.23 17.69
CA VAL A 428 -2.65 -17.25 16.67
C VAL A 428 -1.85 -15.95 16.81
N PRO A 429 -1.17 -15.48 15.75
CA PRO A 429 -0.39 -14.25 15.81
C PRO A 429 -1.25 -13.03 16.14
N GLY A 430 -0.84 -12.26 17.14
CA GLY A 430 -1.68 -11.18 17.67
C GLY A 430 -1.01 -9.83 17.87
N THR A 431 0.33 -9.74 17.79
CA THR A 431 1.08 -8.49 17.97
C THR A 431 2.05 -8.25 16.82
N ALA A 432 2.15 -6.98 16.39
CA ALA A 432 3.10 -6.53 15.38
C ALA A 432 4.43 -6.03 16.00
N GLU A 433 4.55 -6.04 17.32
CA GLU A 433 5.72 -5.50 18.02
C GLU A 433 6.29 -6.51 19.02
N GLY A 434 7.63 -6.59 19.05
CA GLY A 434 8.39 -7.22 20.10
C GLY A 434 9.25 -6.17 20.79
N ARG A 435 9.33 -6.18 22.13
CA ARG A 435 9.97 -5.10 22.90
C ARG A 435 10.90 -5.66 23.96
N VAL A 436 12.11 -5.12 24.02
CA VAL A 436 13.12 -5.48 25.06
C VAL A 436 13.57 -4.22 25.80
N ARG A 437 13.64 -4.34 27.12
CA ARG A 437 14.21 -3.36 28.02
C ARG A 437 15.61 -3.81 28.39
N PHE A 438 16.55 -2.91 28.34
CA PHE A 438 17.93 -3.15 28.74
C PHE A 438 18.23 -2.41 30.04
N GLU A 439 19.14 -2.97 30.83
CA GLU A 439 19.68 -2.29 32.02
C GLU A 439 20.41 -1.00 31.64
N PRO A 440 20.49 -0.02 32.56
CA PRO A 440 21.30 1.17 32.35
C PRO A 440 22.74 0.82 32.00
N GLY A 441 23.30 1.53 31.02
CA GLY A 441 24.66 1.27 30.55
C GLY A 441 25.04 2.14 29.37
N SER A 442 26.26 1.92 28.86
CA SER A 442 26.75 2.58 27.65
C SER A 442 25.96 2.17 26.40
N LEU A 443 26.05 3.01 25.37
CA LEU A 443 25.53 2.68 24.05
C LEU A 443 26.09 1.33 23.58
N ARG A 444 25.21 0.47 23.09
CA ARG A 444 25.58 -0.83 22.55
C ARG A 444 24.84 -1.13 21.26
N SER A 445 25.48 -1.90 20.40
CA SER A 445 24.85 -2.45 19.19
C SER A 445 23.94 -3.62 19.56
N VAL A 446 22.73 -3.61 19.04
CA VAL A 446 21.72 -4.67 19.20
C VAL A 446 21.31 -5.16 17.85
N ARG A 447 21.55 -6.43 17.54
CA ARG A 447 21.12 -7.06 16.30
C ARG A 447 19.66 -7.45 16.38
N ILE A 448 18.90 -7.09 15.37
CA ILE A 448 17.48 -7.40 15.24
C ILE A 448 17.26 -8.20 13.96
N VAL A 449 16.50 -9.28 14.06
CA VAL A 449 16.20 -10.19 12.95
C VAL A 449 14.69 -10.33 12.85
N LEU A 450 14.17 -10.22 11.63
CA LEU A 450 12.80 -10.57 11.28
C LEU A 450 12.81 -11.35 9.97
N ASN A 451 12.55 -12.65 10.06
CA ASN A 451 12.58 -13.55 8.91
C ASN A 451 13.90 -13.44 8.12
N LYS A 452 13.84 -12.97 6.87
CA LYS A 452 15.00 -12.78 6.01
C LYS A 452 15.66 -11.39 6.14
N GLU A 453 15.02 -10.48 6.86
CA GLU A 453 15.53 -9.13 7.08
C GLU A 453 16.31 -9.05 8.41
N SER A 454 17.36 -8.24 8.44
CA SER A 454 18.06 -7.94 9.69
C SER A 454 18.67 -6.55 9.64
N MET A 455 18.79 -5.92 10.80
CA MET A 455 19.50 -4.67 11.01
C MET A 455 20.15 -4.64 12.38
N THR A 456 21.13 -3.77 12.56
CA THR A 456 21.69 -3.47 13.86
C THR A 456 21.31 -2.06 14.26
N VAL A 457 20.88 -1.87 15.49
CA VAL A 457 20.51 -0.57 16.05
C VAL A 457 21.42 -0.25 17.25
N LEU A 458 21.57 1.02 17.58
CA LEU A 458 22.19 1.44 18.85
C LEU A 458 21.11 1.58 19.92
N THR A 459 21.45 1.20 21.15
CA THR A 459 20.65 1.58 22.33
C THR A 459 20.91 3.03 22.69
N TYR A 460 19.91 3.72 23.24
CA TYR A 460 20.03 5.08 23.75
C TYR A 460 19.42 5.16 25.16
N PRO A 461 19.89 6.04 26.03
CA PRO A 461 19.42 6.14 27.42
C PRO A 461 17.95 6.60 27.45
N LEU A 462 17.10 5.82 28.11
CA LEU A 462 15.68 6.14 28.25
C LEU A 462 15.45 7.31 29.23
N ASP A 463 16.27 7.45 30.26
CA ASP A 463 16.26 8.56 31.22
C ASP A 463 16.61 9.90 30.57
N ALA A 464 17.40 9.90 29.49
CA ALA A 464 17.61 11.05 28.61
C ALA A 464 16.48 11.26 27.58
N GLY A 465 15.40 10.50 27.67
CA GLY A 465 14.20 10.65 26.85
C GLY A 465 14.30 10.00 25.47
N HIS A 466 15.12 8.97 25.26
CA HIS A 466 15.29 8.31 23.96
C HIS A 466 14.60 6.96 23.90
N ILE A 467 14.00 6.63 22.73
CA ILE A 467 13.48 5.30 22.40
C ILE A 467 13.96 4.84 21.01
N VAL A 468 14.12 3.54 20.84
CA VAL A 468 14.61 2.94 19.58
C VAL A 468 13.56 2.02 18.98
N ILE A 469 13.32 2.16 17.69
CA ILE A 469 12.41 1.34 16.90
C ILE A 469 13.18 0.78 15.69
N ALA A 470 13.19 -0.52 15.53
CA ALA A 470 13.59 -1.18 14.30
C ALA A 470 12.31 -1.52 13.51
N GLU A 471 12.05 -0.80 12.43
CA GLU A 471 10.85 -1.00 11.63
C GLU A 471 11.20 -1.66 10.29
N PHE A 472 10.64 -2.84 10.06
CA PHE A 472 10.85 -3.64 8.87
C PHE A 472 9.83 -3.34 7.76
N HIS A 473 10.23 -3.61 6.50
CA HIS A 473 9.34 -3.38 5.35
C HIS A 473 8.32 -4.51 5.17
N TYR A 474 8.67 -5.79 5.49
CA TYR A 474 7.90 -6.98 5.15
C TYR A 474 7.49 -7.84 6.34
#